data_2d3d2c4e002e9a9b47078e6012cd2b9d
#
_entry.id   2d3d2c4e002e9a9b47078e6012cd2b9d
#
_cell.length_a   1.000
_cell.length_b   1.000
_cell.length_c   1.000
_cell.angle_alpha   90.00
_cell.angle_beta   90.00
_cell.angle_gamma   90.00
#
_symmetry.space_group_name_H-M   'P 1'
#
loop_
_entity.id
_entity.type
_entity.pdbx_description
1 polymer ?
#
loop_
_entity_poly.entity_id
_entity_poly.type
_entity_poly.pdbx_seq_one_letter_code
_entity_poly.pdbx_strand_id
1 'polypeptide(L)'
;MPETDNLQHTTYNSRDRRPWLLLLSALVILCDRLTKIAIIHRIRPGYDIPIIPGVFRLSHVLNTGAAFSLLENLPPNAVRIGLISFSVFAAAIVFFLLWQTGRKLTPTSVALALILGGALGNLYDRIRFHHVVDFLAVRIYHYNWPDFNVADSSIVIGACLLLLEIFRPIPKDS
;
A
#
# COMPACT_ATOMS: atom_id res chain seq x y z
N MET A 1 19.83 54.99 -23.35
CA MET A 1 19.52 54.38 -22.06
C MET A 1 18.79 53.11 -22.36
N PRO A 2 19.35 51.91 -22.16
CA PRO A 2 18.61 50.68 -22.29
C PRO A 2 17.87 50.42 -20.98
N GLU A 3 16.58 50.18 -21.11
CA GLU A 3 15.62 49.79 -20.09
C GLU A 3 15.99 48.39 -19.58
N THR A 4 16.43 48.30 -18.32
CA THR A 4 16.74 47.04 -17.68
C THR A 4 15.41 46.35 -17.35
N ASP A 5 15.08 45.41 -18.20
CA ASP A 5 13.96 44.49 -18.03
C ASP A 5 14.14 43.67 -16.72
N ASN A 6 13.45 44.12 -15.67
CA ASN A 6 13.40 43.43 -14.41
C ASN A 6 12.51 42.19 -14.56
N LEU A 7 13.07 41.10 -15.08
CA LEU A 7 12.49 39.77 -14.99
C LEU A 7 12.44 39.37 -13.51
N GLN A 8 11.42 39.82 -12.83
CA GLN A 8 11.04 39.25 -11.55
C GLN A 8 10.69 37.78 -11.78
N HIS A 9 11.67 36.91 -11.55
CA HIS A 9 11.42 35.50 -11.34
C HIS A 9 10.49 35.38 -10.14
N THR A 10 9.19 35.33 -10.40
CA THR A 10 8.19 34.90 -9.44
C THR A 10 8.52 33.44 -9.12
N THR A 11 9.35 33.22 -8.11
CA THR A 11 9.53 31.92 -7.48
C THR A 11 8.18 31.51 -6.93
N TYR A 12 7.43 30.74 -7.70
CA TYR A 12 6.21 30.09 -7.24
C TYR A 12 6.60 29.14 -6.12
N ASN A 13 6.49 29.61 -4.89
CA ASN A 13 6.78 28.85 -3.68
C ASN A 13 5.68 27.80 -3.49
N SER A 14 5.73 26.71 -4.25
CA SER A 14 4.82 25.59 -4.07
C SER A 14 5.11 24.97 -2.71
N ARG A 15 4.17 25.09 -1.76
CA ARG A 15 4.25 24.47 -0.43
C ARG A 15 4.61 22.98 -0.61
N ASP A 16 5.64 22.54 0.09
CA ASP A 16 6.04 21.14 0.11
C ASP A 16 4.86 20.24 0.59
N ARG A 17 4.46 19.29 -0.23
CA ARG A 17 3.31 18.40 0.04
C ARG A 17 3.71 17.08 0.67
N ARG A 18 5.00 16.80 0.82
CA ARG A 18 5.51 15.57 1.46
C ARG A 18 4.90 15.31 2.83
N PRO A 19 4.73 16.29 3.74
CA PRO A 19 4.11 16.01 5.04
C PRO A 19 2.70 15.46 4.93
N TRP A 20 1.90 15.95 3.99
CA TRP A 20 0.53 15.46 3.77
C TRP A 20 0.50 14.07 3.16
N LEU A 21 1.45 13.76 2.27
CA LEU A 21 1.60 12.44 1.68
C LEU A 21 2.06 11.41 2.71
N LEU A 22 3.00 11.77 3.58
CA LEU A 22 3.40 10.93 4.71
C LEU A 22 2.27 10.74 5.73
N LEU A 23 1.46 11.77 5.96
CA LEU A 23 0.24 11.64 6.78
C LEU A 23 -0.74 10.66 6.15
N LEU A 24 -0.93 10.67 4.82
CA LEU A 24 -1.75 9.67 4.12
C LEU A 24 -1.21 8.26 4.34
N SER A 25 0.10 8.05 4.20
CA SER A 25 0.72 6.74 4.50
C SER A 25 0.48 6.32 5.95
N ALA A 26 0.61 7.24 6.91
CA ALA A 26 0.34 6.97 8.32
C ALA A 26 -1.13 6.62 8.59
N LEU A 27 -2.07 7.27 7.91
CA LEU A 27 -3.50 6.95 8.00
C LEU A 27 -3.80 5.56 7.44
N VAL A 28 -3.18 5.16 6.34
CA VAL A 28 -3.30 3.79 5.80
C VAL A 28 -2.82 2.77 6.84
N ILE A 29 -1.64 2.98 7.42
CA ILE A 29 -1.09 2.10 8.47
C ILE A 29 -2.05 2.04 9.66
N LEU A 30 -2.57 3.16 10.11
CA LEU A 30 -3.49 3.23 11.24
C LEU A 30 -4.80 2.46 10.95
N CYS A 31 -5.42 2.70 9.78
CA CYS A 31 -6.63 1.99 9.37
C CYS A 31 -6.40 0.49 9.28
N ASP A 32 -5.28 0.06 8.67
CA ASP A 32 -4.90 -1.34 8.58
C ASP A 32 -4.74 -1.97 9.98
N ARG A 33 -4.05 -1.30 10.89
CA ARG A 33 -3.88 -1.80 12.26
C ARG A 33 -5.18 -1.89 13.04
N LEU A 34 -6.02 -0.86 12.99
CA LEU A 34 -7.29 -0.84 13.71
C LEU A 34 -8.24 -1.92 13.21
N THR A 35 -8.33 -2.13 11.90
CA THR A 35 -9.16 -3.18 11.31
C THR A 35 -8.66 -4.58 11.67
N LYS A 36 -7.35 -4.84 11.58
CA LYS A 36 -6.74 -6.11 12.00
C LYS A 36 -7.00 -6.40 13.48
N ILE A 37 -6.82 -5.40 14.36
CA ILE A 37 -7.11 -5.54 15.79
C ILE A 37 -8.60 -5.90 16.01
N ALA A 38 -9.52 -5.22 15.32
CA ALA A 38 -10.94 -5.51 15.43
C ALA A 38 -11.27 -6.96 15.01
N ILE A 39 -10.64 -7.46 13.95
CA ILE A 39 -10.78 -8.84 13.48
C ILE A 39 -10.25 -9.84 14.51
N ILE A 40 -9.02 -9.63 15.00
CA ILE A 40 -8.39 -10.50 16.00
C ILE A 40 -9.26 -10.67 17.25
N HIS A 41 -9.93 -9.60 17.69
CA HIS A 41 -10.79 -9.65 18.88
C HIS A 41 -12.17 -10.26 18.62
N ARG A 42 -12.66 -10.27 17.39
CA ARG A 42 -14.04 -10.69 17.06
C ARG A 42 -14.15 -12.05 16.39
N ILE A 43 -13.13 -12.46 15.67
CA ILE A 43 -13.13 -13.68 14.87
C ILE A 43 -11.95 -14.55 15.29
N ARG A 44 -12.19 -15.81 15.61
CA ARG A 44 -11.11 -16.76 15.91
C ARG A 44 -10.32 -17.09 14.64
N PRO A 45 -8.99 -17.35 14.73
CA PRO A 45 -8.21 -17.78 13.56
C PRO A 45 -8.84 -18.99 12.86
N GLY A 46 -8.94 -18.95 11.55
CA GLY A 46 -9.53 -19.98 10.71
C GLY A 46 -11.07 -19.93 10.58
N TYR A 47 -11.73 -18.96 11.22
CA TYR A 47 -13.19 -18.77 11.11
C TYR A 47 -13.50 -17.55 10.24
N ASP A 48 -14.75 -17.49 9.77
CA ASP A 48 -15.28 -16.36 9.02
C ASP A 48 -16.71 -16.00 9.44
N ILE A 49 -17.11 -14.77 9.10
CA ILE A 49 -18.46 -14.24 9.28
C ILE A 49 -18.96 -13.80 7.89
N PRO A 50 -20.00 -14.44 7.33
CA PRO A 50 -20.57 -14.03 6.07
C PRO A 50 -21.29 -12.68 6.23
N ILE A 51 -20.91 -11.70 5.40
CA ILE A 51 -21.54 -10.39 5.32
C ILE A 51 -22.55 -10.36 4.16
N ILE A 52 -22.12 -10.82 2.99
CA ILE A 52 -22.97 -11.03 1.82
C ILE A 52 -22.87 -12.51 1.45
N PRO A 53 -23.90 -13.31 1.71
CA PRO A 53 -23.85 -14.74 1.46
C PRO A 53 -23.39 -15.08 0.04
N GLY A 54 -22.38 -15.94 -0.05
CA GLY A 54 -21.82 -16.38 -1.33
C GLY A 54 -20.89 -15.38 -2.05
N VAL A 55 -20.73 -14.13 -1.55
CA VAL A 55 -19.93 -13.09 -2.22
C VAL A 55 -18.83 -12.53 -1.32
N PHE A 56 -19.17 -12.12 -0.10
CA PHE A 56 -18.23 -11.42 0.79
C PHE A 56 -18.35 -11.89 2.21
N ARG A 57 -17.20 -12.18 2.84
CA ARG A 57 -17.11 -12.55 4.25
C ARG A 57 -15.92 -11.87 4.92
N LEU A 58 -16.02 -11.67 6.22
CA LEU A 58 -14.87 -11.31 7.05
C LEU A 58 -14.25 -12.59 7.59
N SER A 59 -13.01 -12.85 7.24
CA SER A 59 -12.24 -14.02 7.67
C SER A 59 -11.15 -13.63 8.67
N HIS A 60 -10.51 -14.60 9.29
CA HIS A 60 -9.30 -14.39 10.09
C HIS A 60 -8.24 -15.40 9.65
N VAL A 61 -7.47 -15.02 8.66
CA VAL A 61 -6.39 -15.83 8.09
C VAL A 61 -5.03 -15.28 8.54
N LEU A 62 -4.17 -16.16 9.03
CA LEU A 62 -2.80 -15.82 9.41
C LEU A 62 -1.87 -16.16 8.24
N ASN A 63 -1.54 -15.14 7.44
CA ASN A 63 -0.72 -15.30 6.25
C ASN A 63 0.77 -15.23 6.60
N THR A 64 1.43 -16.38 6.64
CA THR A 64 2.88 -16.51 6.88
C THR A 64 3.72 -16.38 5.62
N GLY A 65 3.08 -16.09 4.47
CA GLY A 65 3.73 -16.11 3.15
C GLY A 65 3.63 -17.46 2.43
N ALA A 66 2.97 -18.46 3.02
CA ALA A 66 2.73 -19.77 2.44
C ALA A 66 1.84 -19.74 1.17
N ALA A 67 1.13 -18.63 0.93
CA ALA A 67 0.38 -18.42 -0.32
C ALA A 67 1.27 -18.46 -1.59
N PHE A 68 2.57 -18.32 -1.42
CA PHE A 68 3.55 -18.58 -2.47
C PHE A 68 3.99 -20.05 -2.38
N SER A 69 3.26 -20.98 -2.98
CA SER A 69 3.60 -22.41 -3.05
C SER A 69 5.03 -22.68 -3.53
N LEU A 70 5.64 -21.71 -4.23
CA LEU A 70 7.05 -21.71 -4.61
C LEU A 70 8.03 -21.75 -3.41
N LEU A 71 7.58 -21.39 -2.21
CA LEU A 71 8.42 -21.29 -1.01
C LEU A 71 8.18 -22.43 -0.01
N GLU A 72 7.28 -23.37 -0.29
CA GLU A 72 6.92 -24.47 0.62
C GLU A 72 8.12 -25.37 1.00
N ASN A 73 9.10 -25.46 0.10
CA ASN A 73 10.31 -26.27 0.32
C ASN A 73 11.42 -25.53 1.11
N LEU A 74 11.23 -24.27 1.46
CA LEU A 74 12.21 -23.50 2.21
C LEU A 74 11.92 -23.53 3.71
N PRO A 75 12.97 -23.46 4.56
CA PRO A 75 12.78 -23.34 5.99
C PRO A 75 11.93 -22.11 6.35
N PRO A 76 10.97 -22.20 7.28
CA PRO A 76 10.06 -21.08 7.62
C PRO A 76 10.78 -19.77 7.97
N ASN A 77 11.96 -19.87 8.61
CA ASN A 77 12.79 -18.70 8.92
C ASN A 77 13.36 -18.03 7.67
N ALA A 78 13.77 -18.82 6.67
CA ALA A 78 14.30 -18.29 5.41
C ALA A 78 13.21 -17.55 4.64
N VAL A 79 11.99 -18.12 4.56
CA VAL A 79 10.83 -17.47 3.95
C VAL A 79 10.53 -16.14 4.64
N ARG A 80 10.45 -16.15 5.97
CA ARG A 80 10.20 -14.94 6.77
C ARG A 80 11.25 -13.86 6.53
N ILE A 81 12.54 -14.20 6.61
CA ILE A 81 13.63 -13.25 6.37
C ILE A 81 13.56 -12.71 4.94
N GLY A 82 13.34 -13.57 3.97
CA GLY A 82 13.18 -13.17 2.57
C GLY A 82 12.03 -12.17 2.36
N LEU A 83 10.85 -12.46 2.92
CA LEU A 83 9.69 -11.57 2.83
C LEU A 83 9.91 -10.23 3.54
N ILE A 84 10.54 -10.22 4.71
CA ILE A 84 10.89 -8.99 5.43
C ILE A 84 11.89 -8.19 4.61
N SER A 85 12.98 -8.79 4.14
CA SER A 85 14.02 -8.13 3.36
C SER A 85 13.46 -7.54 2.07
N PHE A 86 12.62 -8.28 1.35
CA PHE A 86 11.93 -7.80 0.15
C PHE A 86 11.01 -6.62 0.47
N SER A 87 10.22 -6.71 1.56
CA SER A 87 9.31 -5.63 1.97
C SER A 87 10.06 -4.37 2.38
N VAL A 88 11.18 -4.49 3.09
CA VAL A 88 12.05 -3.36 3.45
C VAL A 88 12.63 -2.70 2.20
N PHE A 89 13.15 -3.50 1.28
CA PHE A 89 13.73 -2.99 0.03
C PHE A 89 12.67 -2.27 -0.82
N ALA A 90 11.50 -2.87 -0.99
CA ALA A 90 10.40 -2.26 -1.73
C ALA A 90 9.92 -0.95 -1.07
N ALA A 91 9.74 -0.95 0.26
CA ALA A 91 9.34 0.25 0.99
C ALA A 91 10.39 1.37 0.88
N ALA A 92 11.68 1.04 0.90
CA ALA A 92 12.77 2.00 0.73
C ALA A 92 12.75 2.65 -0.67
N ILE A 93 12.54 1.86 -1.73
CA ILE A 93 12.39 2.37 -3.09
C ILE A 93 11.18 3.30 -3.18
N VAL A 94 10.01 2.87 -2.70
CA VAL A 94 8.78 3.67 -2.76
C VAL A 94 8.93 4.97 -1.96
N PHE A 95 9.54 4.91 -0.77
CA PHE A 95 9.84 6.11 0.01
C PHE A 95 10.76 7.07 -0.74
N PHE A 96 11.83 6.56 -1.37
CA PHE A 96 12.77 7.37 -2.16
C PHE A 96 12.06 8.06 -3.32
N LEU A 97 11.24 7.33 -4.08
CA LEU A 97 10.44 7.89 -5.18
C LEU A 97 9.44 8.93 -4.67
N LEU A 98 8.75 8.66 -3.56
CA LEU A 98 7.86 9.61 -2.93
C LEU A 98 8.61 10.87 -2.50
N TRP A 99 9.80 10.73 -1.95
CA TRP A 99 10.62 11.87 -1.54
C TRP A 99 11.03 12.75 -2.71
N GLN A 100 11.32 12.16 -3.87
CA GLN A 100 11.65 12.90 -5.09
C GLN A 100 10.43 13.61 -5.69
N THR A 101 9.30 12.94 -5.77
CA THR A 101 8.10 13.42 -6.49
C THR A 101 7.11 14.18 -5.59
N GLY A 102 7.18 14.01 -4.28
CA GLY A 102 6.15 14.43 -3.31
C GLY A 102 6.10 15.93 -3.01
N ARG A 103 6.94 16.77 -3.63
CA ARG A 103 6.81 18.23 -3.48
C ARG A 103 5.48 18.76 -4.02
N LYS A 104 4.93 18.10 -5.04
CA LYS A 104 3.62 18.43 -5.63
C LYS A 104 2.63 17.32 -5.32
N LEU A 105 1.36 17.71 -5.15
CA LEU A 105 0.27 16.74 -5.03
C LEU A 105 -0.15 16.31 -6.45
N THR A 106 0.26 15.13 -6.84
CA THR A 106 -0.04 14.50 -8.13
C THR A 106 -0.64 13.11 -7.92
N PRO A 107 -1.34 12.52 -8.89
CA PRO A 107 -1.80 11.13 -8.79
C PRO A 107 -0.65 10.19 -8.46
N THR A 108 0.53 10.38 -9.08
CA THR A 108 1.74 9.60 -8.80
C THR A 108 2.18 9.71 -7.35
N SER A 109 2.23 10.93 -6.76
CA SER A 109 2.66 11.11 -5.37
C SER A 109 1.65 10.52 -4.37
N VAL A 110 0.35 10.60 -4.66
CA VAL A 110 -0.71 9.96 -3.87
C VAL A 110 -0.61 8.45 -3.97
N ALA A 111 -0.42 7.91 -5.15
CA ALA A 111 -0.23 6.47 -5.38
C ALA A 111 0.95 5.91 -4.59
N LEU A 112 2.11 6.58 -4.65
CA LEU A 112 3.29 6.18 -3.89
C LEU A 112 3.05 6.25 -2.37
N ALA A 113 2.29 7.23 -1.89
CA ALA A 113 1.93 7.33 -0.47
C ALA A 113 1.03 6.18 -0.02
N LEU A 114 0.06 5.76 -0.85
CA LEU A 114 -0.79 4.59 -0.58
C LEU A 114 0.01 3.30 -0.56
N ILE A 115 0.88 3.09 -1.55
CA ILE A 115 1.76 1.91 -1.62
C ILE A 115 2.69 1.87 -0.42
N LEU A 116 3.30 3.00 -0.05
CA LEU A 116 4.18 3.08 1.11
C LEU A 116 3.46 2.70 2.40
N GLY A 117 2.26 3.27 2.62
CA GLY A 117 1.44 2.96 3.80
C GLY A 117 1.11 1.47 3.91
N GLY A 118 0.65 0.85 2.82
CA GLY A 118 0.35 -0.57 2.78
C GLY A 118 1.58 -1.45 2.96
N ALA A 119 2.69 -1.12 2.29
CA ALA A 119 3.94 -1.87 2.44
C ALA A 119 4.45 -1.84 3.88
N LEU A 120 4.42 -0.68 4.53
CA LEU A 120 4.85 -0.53 5.93
C LEU A 120 3.88 -1.21 6.91
N GLY A 121 2.56 -1.19 6.66
CA GLY A 121 1.57 -1.90 7.47
C GLY A 121 1.83 -3.41 7.50
N ASN A 122 1.98 -4.03 6.33
CA ASN A 122 2.28 -5.46 6.22
C ASN A 122 3.71 -5.81 6.69
N LEU A 123 4.67 -4.91 6.53
CA LEU A 123 6.02 -5.09 7.06
C LEU A 123 6.03 -5.12 8.59
N TYR A 124 5.30 -4.19 9.23
CA TYR A 124 5.15 -4.17 10.68
C TYR A 124 4.63 -5.51 11.21
N ASP A 125 3.59 -6.06 10.58
CA ASP A 125 3.01 -7.35 10.99
C ASP A 125 4.04 -8.49 10.89
N ARG A 126 4.79 -8.57 9.78
CA ARG A 126 5.81 -9.60 9.57
C ARG A 126 6.94 -9.52 10.60
N ILE A 127 7.37 -8.32 10.96
CA ILE A 127 8.41 -8.13 11.97
C ILE A 127 7.89 -8.47 13.36
N ARG A 128 6.69 -7.99 13.72
CA ARG A 128 6.17 -8.07 15.10
C ARG A 128 5.51 -9.39 15.43
N PHE A 129 4.74 -9.95 14.47
CA PHE A 129 3.88 -11.12 14.69
C PHE A 129 4.30 -12.33 13.85
N HIS A 130 5.22 -12.17 12.90
CA HIS A 130 5.70 -13.19 11.97
C HIS A 130 4.64 -13.69 10.96
N HIS A 131 3.51 -13.04 10.90
CA HIS A 131 2.43 -13.26 9.93
C HIS A 131 1.70 -11.95 9.66
N VAL A 132 0.94 -11.91 8.59
CA VAL A 132 -0.01 -10.83 8.29
C VAL A 132 -1.41 -11.36 8.54
N VAL A 133 -2.29 -10.53 9.11
CA VAL A 133 -3.71 -10.87 9.28
C VAL A 133 -4.46 -10.44 8.03
N ASP A 134 -5.01 -11.41 7.29
CA ASP A 134 -5.88 -11.19 6.14
C ASP A 134 -7.32 -11.47 6.55
N PHE A 135 -8.26 -10.60 6.11
CA PHE A 135 -9.62 -10.67 6.63
C PHE A 135 -10.73 -10.30 5.63
N LEU A 136 -10.39 -9.80 4.46
CA LEU A 136 -11.33 -9.51 3.39
C LEU A 136 -11.35 -10.69 2.42
N ALA A 137 -12.41 -11.49 2.45
CA ALA A 137 -12.58 -12.66 1.60
C ALA A 137 -13.70 -12.41 0.59
N VAL A 138 -13.35 -12.38 -0.69
CA VAL A 138 -14.28 -12.14 -1.80
C VAL A 138 -14.37 -13.38 -2.67
N ARG A 139 -15.60 -13.74 -3.03
CA ARG A 139 -15.89 -14.80 -3.98
C ARG A 139 -16.52 -14.20 -5.24
N ILE A 140 -15.93 -14.50 -6.39
CA ILE A 140 -16.43 -14.07 -7.70
C ILE A 140 -16.83 -15.33 -8.46
N TYR A 141 -18.13 -15.57 -8.61
CA TYR A 141 -18.68 -16.82 -9.16
C TYR A 141 -18.20 -18.04 -8.36
N HIS A 142 -17.35 -18.87 -8.97
CA HIS A 142 -16.76 -20.07 -8.36
C HIS A 142 -15.32 -19.86 -7.89
N TYR A 143 -14.75 -18.69 -8.12
CA TYR A 143 -13.37 -18.38 -7.74
C TYR A 143 -13.34 -17.66 -6.39
N ASN A 144 -12.63 -18.22 -5.43
CA ASN A 144 -12.32 -17.55 -4.18
C ASN A 144 -11.06 -16.70 -4.39
N TRP A 145 -11.22 -15.38 -4.35
CA TRP A 145 -10.06 -14.48 -4.34
C TRP A 145 -9.27 -14.73 -3.06
N PRO A 146 -7.92 -14.75 -3.12
CA PRO A 146 -7.10 -14.85 -1.91
C PRO A 146 -7.51 -13.79 -0.89
N ASP A 147 -7.57 -14.16 0.39
CA ASP A 147 -7.91 -13.23 1.45
C ASP A 147 -6.87 -12.12 1.51
N PHE A 148 -7.30 -10.89 1.80
CA PHE A 148 -6.45 -9.70 1.81
C PHE A 148 -6.88 -8.74 2.94
N ASN A 149 -6.18 -7.61 3.09
CA ASN A 149 -6.42 -6.62 4.14
C ASN A 149 -6.43 -5.19 3.58
N VAL A 150 -6.51 -4.18 4.47
CA VAL A 150 -6.52 -2.76 4.09
C VAL A 150 -5.17 -2.35 3.48
N ALA A 151 -4.05 -2.86 3.99
CA ALA A 151 -2.73 -2.57 3.45
C ALA A 151 -2.61 -3.06 2.00
N ASP A 152 -3.05 -4.30 1.70
CA ASP A 152 -3.06 -4.85 0.34
C ASP A 152 -3.95 -4.03 -0.59
N SER A 153 -5.16 -3.66 -0.12
CA SER A 153 -6.08 -2.80 -0.86
C SER A 153 -5.42 -1.47 -1.24
N SER A 154 -4.70 -0.85 -0.31
CA SER A 154 -4.03 0.42 -0.56
C SER A 154 -2.88 0.29 -1.58
N ILE A 155 -2.13 -0.83 -1.53
CA ILE A 155 -1.09 -1.13 -2.52
C ILE A 155 -1.71 -1.29 -3.91
N VAL A 156 -2.80 -2.05 -4.03
CA VAL A 156 -3.49 -2.28 -5.31
C VAL A 156 -4.07 -0.97 -5.87
N ILE A 157 -4.74 -0.17 -5.04
CA ILE A 157 -5.28 1.14 -5.46
C ILE A 157 -4.14 2.06 -5.93
N GLY A 158 -3.04 2.12 -5.18
CA GLY A 158 -1.87 2.90 -5.57
C GLY A 158 -1.25 2.41 -6.89
N ALA A 159 -1.12 1.10 -7.08
CA ALA A 159 -0.61 0.52 -8.32
C ALA A 159 -1.53 0.84 -9.52
N CYS A 160 -2.85 0.75 -9.34
CA CYS A 160 -3.81 1.14 -10.37
C CYS A 160 -3.70 2.62 -10.73
N LEU A 161 -3.53 3.51 -9.74
CA LEU A 161 -3.32 4.94 -9.99
C LEU A 161 -2.04 5.21 -10.80
N LEU A 162 -0.93 4.50 -10.49
CA LEU A 162 0.31 4.61 -11.28
C LEU A 162 0.10 4.13 -12.72
N LEU A 163 -0.59 3.02 -12.91
CA LEU A 163 -0.89 2.51 -14.25
C LEU A 163 -1.74 3.49 -15.05
N LEU A 164 -2.78 4.06 -14.45
CA LEU A 164 -3.61 5.07 -15.11
C LEU A 164 -2.81 6.32 -15.52
N GLU A 165 -1.84 6.73 -14.71
CA GLU A 165 -1.00 7.88 -15.02
C GLU A 165 -0.04 7.60 -16.20
N ILE A 166 0.44 6.36 -16.35
CA ILE A 166 1.28 5.94 -17.48
C ILE A 166 0.50 6.05 -18.81
N PHE A 167 -0.79 5.71 -18.80
CA PHE A 167 -1.63 5.77 -19.99
C PHE A 167 -2.27 7.16 -20.23
N ARG A 168 -1.96 8.14 -19.39
CA ARG A 168 -2.47 9.50 -19.55
C ARG A 168 -1.83 10.15 -20.77
N PRO A 169 -2.61 10.68 -21.73
CA PRO A 169 -2.06 11.39 -22.87
C PRO A 169 -1.19 12.57 -22.43
N ILE A 170 -0.01 12.69 -22.99
CA ILE A 170 0.83 13.88 -22.79
C ILE A 170 0.07 15.06 -23.40
N PRO A 171 -0.17 16.15 -22.62
CA PRO A 171 -0.76 17.35 -23.22
C PRO A 171 0.10 17.79 -24.41
N LYS A 172 -0.50 17.86 -25.58
CA LYS A 172 0.16 18.52 -26.72
C LYS A 172 0.26 19.98 -26.33
N ASP A 173 1.49 20.46 -26.14
CA ASP A 173 1.77 21.88 -25.93
C ASP A 173 1.13 22.64 -27.10
N SER A 174 0.11 23.44 -26.76
CA SER A 174 -0.53 24.41 -27.67
C SER A 174 0.24 25.72 -27.65
#